data_3039bce7932f4d630d3bb95f9a44ec6a
#
_entry.id   3039bce7932f4d630d3bb95f9a44ec6a
#
_cell.length_a   1.000
_cell.length_b   1.000
_cell.length_c   1.000
_cell.angle_alpha   90.00
_cell.angle_beta   90.00
_cell.angle_gamma   90.00
#
_symmetry.space_group_name_H-M   'P 1'
#
loop_
_entity.id
_entity.type
_entity.pdbx_description
1 polymer ?
#
loop_
_entity_poly.entity_id
_entity_poly.type
_entity_poly.pdbx_seq_one_letter_code
_entity_poly.pdbx_strand_id
1 'polypeptide(L)'
;LQSILFVLVVLLGGAGSVAGPLVGAVVVGLLPELLASLEEYRLLFFGALLLVVLWAAPDGLVGMVRRLGQLLRRKTRGMPGPDGQAGADASCAEPILATRARQSLRAQGLTMQFGGVRAVDDLGCVAEAGRVTSLIGPNGAGKSTALNMLSGFYVPTAGRFALGEQALAGQSAVHIARSGVARTYQTSQLFGTLSVQDNVALAMQRGRLGPLLGARRLRDAEVATRARALLAWCGYGGAPEVPAADLSHVDRRLVEIARALALDPDMLLLDEPAAGLSREDKDRLAVLLRRIAGAGVGVLIVEHDMALVMGISDHVVVLDAGRRLAQGTPAQVQAAPAVQQAYLGESLDAGPAGEGRADRRETGPEMLGVGGVVAGYGAEPVLHGIDLRVRRGEAVALLGANGAGKSTLMRTLSGLHRPLAGGGIHLDGEELMHAGPEQIVARGMVLVPEGRQVFPELSVLDNIRLGAFLKPEGREERVEAMLLRFPRLRERLHQRAGLLSGGEQQMLAIARALMSQPRILLLDEPSLGLAPKIIAELFAALDQLRREGMTLLLVDQMAGLALALADRAYVMESGRIVAQGTSAEIAADGALAAAYLGERQAA
;
A
#
# COMPACT_ATOMS: atom_id res chain seq x y z
N LEU A 1 21.32 -42.34 3.61
CA LEU A 1 20.08 -43.03 3.18
C LEU A 1 18.90 -42.70 4.11
N GLN A 2 19.07 -42.72 5.44
CA GLN A 2 18.01 -42.43 6.42
C GLN A 2 17.46 -40.99 6.29
N SER A 3 18.31 -39.98 6.03
CA SER A 3 17.85 -38.58 5.86
C SER A 3 16.94 -38.42 4.65
N ILE A 4 17.19 -39.14 3.55
CA ILE A 4 16.35 -39.12 2.36
C ILE A 4 14.97 -39.76 2.67
N LEU A 5 14.93 -40.82 3.45
CA LEU A 5 13.69 -41.46 3.91
C LEU A 5 12.80 -40.49 4.72
N PHE A 6 13.38 -39.70 5.62
CA PHE A 6 12.62 -38.70 6.37
C PHE A 6 12.02 -37.62 5.47
N VAL A 7 12.78 -37.09 4.52
CA VAL A 7 12.27 -36.12 3.54
C VAL A 7 11.12 -36.72 2.73
N LEU A 8 11.26 -37.99 2.35
CA LEU A 8 10.28 -38.72 1.56
C LEU A 8 8.99 -38.97 2.33
N VAL A 9 9.06 -39.28 3.62
CA VAL A 9 7.91 -39.39 4.53
C VAL A 9 7.12 -38.09 4.58
N VAL A 10 7.82 -36.95 4.72
CA VAL A 10 7.18 -35.64 4.82
C VAL A 10 6.54 -35.22 3.47
N LEU A 11 7.24 -35.43 2.35
CA LEU A 11 6.73 -35.08 1.03
C LEU A 11 5.53 -35.95 0.62
N LEU A 12 5.62 -37.28 0.79
CA LEU A 12 4.52 -38.21 0.50
C LEU A 12 3.28 -37.93 1.36
N GLY A 13 3.48 -37.68 2.63
CA GLY A 13 2.37 -37.43 3.55
C GLY A 13 1.73 -36.07 3.38
N GLY A 14 2.53 -35.07 3.01
CA GLY A 14 2.16 -33.67 2.85
C GLY A 14 2.75 -32.78 3.94
N ALA A 15 3.69 -31.91 3.57
CA ALA A 15 4.40 -31.00 4.46
C ALA A 15 3.49 -29.94 5.12
N GLY A 16 2.31 -29.69 4.56
CA GLY A 16 1.33 -28.71 5.05
C GLY A 16 0.41 -29.18 6.18
N SER A 17 0.61 -30.40 6.74
CA SER A 17 -0.26 -30.89 7.81
C SER A 17 0.51 -31.74 8.84
N VAL A 18 0.11 -31.63 10.11
CA VAL A 18 0.70 -32.43 11.21
C VAL A 18 0.43 -33.94 11.03
N ALA A 19 -0.68 -34.30 10.39
CA ALA A 19 -1.03 -35.69 10.08
C ALA A 19 -0.24 -36.25 8.88
N GLY A 20 0.28 -35.35 8.01
CA GLY A 20 1.02 -35.73 6.80
C GLY A 20 2.19 -36.67 7.08
N PRO A 21 3.18 -36.30 7.91
CA PRO A 21 4.31 -37.13 8.22
C PRO A 21 3.92 -38.50 8.84
N LEU A 22 2.84 -38.57 9.62
CA LEU A 22 2.34 -39.83 10.19
C LEU A 22 1.81 -40.76 9.08
N VAL A 23 1.00 -40.24 8.16
CA VAL A 23 0.51 -41.02 7.01
C VAL A 23 1.66 -41.43 6.10
N GLY A 24 2.60 -40.52 5.84
CA GLY A 24 3.80 -40.77 5.05
C GLY A 24 4.67 -41.86 5.67
N ALA A 25 4.86 -41.84 7.00
CA ALA A 25 5.63 -42.90 7.71
C ALA A 25 5.00 -44.26 7.58
N VAL A 26 3.67 -44.37 7.70
CA VAL A 26 2.93 -45.61 7.50
C VAL A 26 3.11 -46.14 6.07
N VAL A 27 2.95 -45.27 5.07
CA VAL A 27 3.11 -45.67 3.65
C VAL A 27 4.53 -46.11 3.34
N VAL A 28 5.54 -45.32 3.76
CA VAL A 28 6.96 -45.62 3.52
C VAL A 28 7.41 -46.86 4.29
N GLY A 29 6.82 -47.14 5.48
CA GLY A 29 7.12 -48.31 6.29
C GLY A 29 6.49 -49.61 5.75
N LEU A 30 5.21 -49.55 5.32
CA LEU A 30 4.49 -50.75 4.86
C LEU A 30 4.76 -51.09 3.39
N LEU A 31 5.06 -50.11 2.55
CA LEU A 31 5.26 -50.33 1.12
C LEU A 31 6.39 -51.30 0.78
N PRO A 32 7.55 -51.27 1.45
CA PRO A 32 8.62 -52.26 1.23
C PRO A 32 8.23 -53.69 1.56
N GLU A 33 7.38 -53.91 2.58
CA GLU A 33 6.90 -55.25 2.96
C GLU A 33 5.86 -55.76 1.96
N LEU A 34 4.97 -54.90 1.48
CA LEU A 34 3.99 -55.22 0.42
C LEU A 34 4.64 -55.56 -0.92
N LEU A 35 5.83 -55.00 -1.19
CA LEU A 35 6.60 -55.26 -2.41
C LEU A 35 7.70 -56.33 -2.22
N ALA A 36 7.70 -57.04 -1.10
CA ALA A 36 8.73 -58.06 -0.82
C ALA A 36 8.79 -59.19 -1.88
N SER A 37 7.68 -59.51 -2.53
CA SER A 37 7.61 -60.48 -3.63
C SER A 37 8.23 -59.99 -4.96
N LEU A 38 8.61 -58.71 -5.08
CA LEU A 38 9.16 -58.05 -6.29
C LEU A 38 10.56 -57.50 -6.01
N GLU A 39 11.43 -58.25 -5.39
CA GLU A 39 12.71 -57.82 -4.84
C GLU A 39 13.62 -57.09 -5.85
N GLU A 40 13.68 -57.55 -7.10
CA GLU A 40 14.49 -56.94 -8.17
C GLU A 40 13.98 -55.55 -8.65
N TYR A 41 12.67 -55.29 -8.57
CA TYR A 41 12.05 -54.07 -9.09
C TYR A 41 11.64 -53.07 -7.98
N ARG A 42 11.93 -53.39 -6.71
CA ARG A 42 11.51 -52.62 -5.55
C ARG A 42 11.88 -51.14 -5.60
N LEU A 43 13.12 -50.80 -5.99
CA LEU A 43 13.61 -49.45 -6.11
C LEU A 43 12.93 -48.69 -7.27
N LEU A 44 12.63 -49.38 -8.37
CA LEU A 44 11.97 -48.81 -9.53
C LEU A 44 10.52 -48.47 -9.22
N PHE A 45 9.79 -49.38 -8.58
CA PHE A 45 8.42 -49.13 -8.11
C PHE A 45 8.33 -48.02 -7.08
N PHE A 46 9.30 -47.93 -6.17
CA PHE A 46 9.38 -46.89 -5.16
C PHE A 46 9.61 -45.51 -5.80
N GLY A 47 10.54 -45.42 -6.75
CA GLY A 47 10.80 -44.19 -7.51
C GLY A 47 9.62 -43.77 -8.37
N ALA A 48 8.98 -44.70 -9.06
CA ALA A 48 7.79 -44.44 -9.87
C ALA A 48 6.61 -43.96 -9.02
N LEU A 49 6.35 -44.62 -7.89
CA LEU A 49 5.28 -44.17 -6.96
C LEU A 49 5.54 -42.77 -6.47
N LEU A 50 6.79 -42.45 -6.13
CA LEU A 50 7.17 -41.15 -5.65
C LEU A 50 6.92 -40.04 -6.71
N LEU A 51 7.30 -40.30 -7.96
CA LEU A 51 7.04 -39.40 -9.08
C LEU A 51 5.55 -39.23 -9.33
N VAL A 52 4.77 -40.31 -9.28
CA VAL A 52 3.32 -40.24 -9.45
C VAL A 52 2.66 -39.42 -8.32
N VAL A 53 3.07 -39.62 -7.07
CA VAL A 53 2.51 -38.86 -5.93
C VAL A 53 2.92 -37.39 -6.02
N LEU A 54 4.16 -37.06 -6.33
CA LEU A 54 4.60 -35.68 -6.50
C LEU A 54 3.87 -34.98 -7.65
N TRP A 55 3.58 -35.69 -8.73
CA TRP A 55 2.86 -35.14 -9.90
C TRP A 55 1.35 -35.01 -9.63
N ALA A 56 0.73 -36.02 -9.03
CA ALA A 56 -0.74 -36.08 -8.83
C ALA A 56 -1.20 -35.36 -7.54
N ALA A 57 -0.34 -35.28 -6.54
CA ALA A 57 -0.65 -34.72 -5.21
C ALA A 57 0.49 -33.82 -4.70
N PRO A 58 0.67 -32.61 -5.25
CA PRO A 58 1.72 -31.68 -4.82
C PRO A 58 1.61 -31.30 -3.33
N ASP A 59 0.41 -31.42 -2.73
CA ASP A 59 0.18 -31.21 -1.29
C ASP A 59 0.25 -32.51 -0.45
N GLY A 60 0.73 -33.60 -1.03
CA GLY A 60 0.81 -34.95 -0.44
C GLY A 60 -0.54 -35.67 -0.33
N LEU A 61 -0.50 -36.92 0.16
CA LEU A 61 -1.68 -37.80 0.27
C LEU A 61 -2.81 -37.18 1.12
N VAL A 62 -2.47 -36.51 2.22
CA VAL A 62 -3.45 -35.84 3.09
C VAL A 62 -4.12 -34.67 2.37
N GLY A 63 -3.37 -33.92 1.56
CA GLY A 63 -3.89 -32.85 0.71
C GLY A 63 -4.88 -33.37 -0.34
N MET A 64 -4.54 -34.49 -0.99
CA MET A 64 -5.41 -35.16 -1.97
C MET A 64 -6.72 -35.64 -1.35
N VAL A 65 -6.69 -36.27 -0.19
CA VAL A 65 -7.90 -36.71 0.53
C VAL A 65 -8.77 -35.51 0.94
N ARG A 66 -8.17 -34.40 1.36
CA ARG A 66 -8.90 -33.16 1.67
C ARG A 66 -9.57 -32.56 0.41
N ARG A 67 -8.85 -32.50 -0.73
CA ARG A 67 -9.41 -32.03 -2.01
C ARG A 67 -10.58 -32.92 -2.48
N LEU A 68 -10.41 -34.22 -2.40
CA LEU A 68 -11.47 -35.18 -2.77
C LEU A 68 -12.69 -35.05 -1.85
N GLY A 69 -12.49 -34.88 -0.55
CA GLY A 69 -13.55 -34.63 0.42
C GLY A 69 -14.29 -33.29 0.17
N GLN A 70 -13.57 -32.26 -0.29
CA GLN A 70 -14.19 -30.98 -0.68
C GLN A 70 -14.99 -31.10 -1.98
N LEU A 71 -14.48 -31.85 -2.97
CA LEU A 71 -15.20 -32.13 -4.23
C LEU A 71 -16.47 -32.93 -4.00
N LEU A 72 -16.44 -33.93 -3.13
CA LEU A 72 -17.62 -34.71 -2.75
C LEU A 72 -18.66 -33.86 -1.98
N ARG A 73 -18.20 -32.96 -1.10
CA ARG A 73 -19.09 -32.01 -0.40
C ARG A 73 -19.67 -30.93 -1.34
N ARG A 74 -18.96 -30.51 -2.38
CA ARG A 74 -19.51 -29.60 -3.42
C ARG A 74 -20.62 -30.27 -4.23
N LYS A 75 -20.55 -31.58 -4.47
CA LYS A 75 -21.54 -32.32 -5.24
C LYS A 75 -22.85 -32.56 -4.49
N THR A 76 -22.86 -32.48 -3.16
CA THR A 76 -24.03 -32.65 -2.30
C THR A 76 -24.70 -31.33 -1.89
N ARG A 77 -24.09 -30.18 -2.16
CA ARG A 77 -24.71 -28.87 -2.03
C ARG A 77 -24.98 -28.32 -3.43
N GLY A 78 -26.25 -28.41 -3.85
CA GLY A 78 -26.74 -27.69 -5.02
C GLY A 78 -26.39 -26.21 -4.90
N MET A 79 -25.98 -25.60 -6.02
CA MET A 79 -25.70 -24.15 -6.09
C MET A 79 -26.92 -23.40 -5.53
N PRO A 80 -26.75 -22.49 -4.57
CA PRO A 80 -27.79 -21.50 -4.31
C PRO A 80 -27.81 -20.56 -5.53
N GLY A 81 -29.02 -20.43 -6.11
CA GLY A 81 -29.27 -19.45 -7.16
C GLY A 81 -29.03 -18.00 -6.65
N PRO A 82 -28.89 -17.02 -7.54
CA PRO A 82 -28.58 -15.63 -7.21
C PRO A 82 -29.75 -14.84 -6.59
N ASP A 83 -30.80 -15.50 -6.13
CA ASP A 83 -31.98 -14.87 -5.53
C ASP A 83 -32.18 -15.36 -4.09
N GLY A 84 -31.54 -14.66 -3.18
CA GLY A 84 -31.69 -14.85 -1.74
C GLY A 84 -31.47 -13.54 -1.01
N GLN A 85 -32.40 -12.58 -1.16
CA GLN A 85 -32.60 -11.54 -0.16
C GLN A 85 -32.87 -12.24 1.18
N ALA A 86 -31.80 -12.37 1.99
CA ALA A 86 -31.94 -12.74 3.38
C ALA A 86 -32.67 -11.58 4.07
N GLY A 87 -33.97 -11.76 4.25
CA GLY A 87 -34.77 -10.91 5.10
C GLY A 87 -34.11 -10.82 6.47
N ALA A 88 -33.82 -9.63 6.87
CA ALA A 88 -33.37 -9.29 8.21
C ALA A 88 -34.58 -9.49 9.15
N ASP A 89 -34.68 -10.66 9.76
CA ASP A 89 -35.46 -10.80 10.98
C ASP A 89 -34.75 -10.03 12.09
N ALA A 90 -35.12 -8.75 12.23
CA ALA A 90 -34.78 -7.91 13.35
C ALA A 90 -35.60 -8.31 14.56
N SER A 91 -35.23 -9.39 15.25
CA SER A 91 -35.77 -9.67 16.58
C SER A 91 -34.63 -9.95 17.54
N CYS A 92 -34.46 -9.05 18.53
CA CYS A 92 -33.68 -9.19 19.77
C CYS A 92 -32.26 -9.73 19.60
N ALA A 93 -31.41 -9.01 18.88
CA ALA A 93 -30.00 -9.29 18.88
C ALA A 93 -29.35 -8.61 20.10
N GLU A 94 -28.75 -9.39 21.00
CA GLU A 94 -27.77 -8.88 21.95
C GLU A 94 -26.77 -7.96 21.22
N PRO A 95 -26.36 -6.84 21.82
CA PRO A 95 -25.43 -5.93 21.17
C PRO A 95 -24.16 -6.70 20.82
N ILE A 96 -23.79 -6.71 19.54
CA ILE A 96 -22.63 -7.45 18.99
C ILE A 96 -21.33 -7.07 19.69
N LEU A 97 -21.22 -5.80 20.08
CA LEU A 97 -20.18 -5.27 20.96
C LEU A 97 -20.78 -5.03 22.35
N ALA A 98 -20.06 -5.44 23.39
CA ALA A 98 -20.53 -5.28 24.76
C ALA A 98 -20.81 -3.80 25.08
N THR A 99 -22.02 -3.54 25.61
CA THR A 99 -22.40 -2.20 26.09
C THR A 99 -21.72 -1.97 27.46
N ARG A 100 -20.55 -1.31 27.45
CA ARG A 100 -19.82 -0.96 28.65
C ARG A 100 -19.13 0.39 28.49
N ALA A 101 -18.81 1.04 29.61
CA ALA A 101 -17.95 2.22 29.58
C ALA A 101 -16.55 1.79 29.09
N ARG A 102 -16.10 2.37 27.98
CA ARG A 102 -14.79 2.10 27.40
C ARG A 102 -13.80 3.20 27.78
N GLN A 103 -12.52 2.85 27.78
CA GLN A 103 -11.46 3.73 28.25
C GLN A 103 -10.79 4.45 27.08
N SER A 104 -10.41 5.72 27.32
CA SER A 104 -9.66 6.54 26.36
C SER A 104 -8.17 6.25 26.45
N LEU A 105 -7.47 6.31 25.32
CA LEU A 105 -6.03 6.15 25.22
C LEU A 105 -5.36 7.53 25.31
N ARG A 106 -4.44 7.70 26.25
CA ARG A 106 -3.71 8.96 26.46
C ARG A 106 -2.21 8.71 26.36
N ALA A 107 -1.54 9.50 25.53
CA ALA A 107 -0.09 9.52 25.38
C ALA A 107 0.48 10.87 25.82
N GLN A 108 1.61 10.85 26.52
CA GLN A 108 2.28 12.03 27.06
C GLN A 108 3.79 11.91 26.85
N GLY A 109 4.36 12.84 26.09
CA GLY A 109 5.79 12.94 25.87
C GLY A 109 6.42 11.74 25.16
N LEU A 110 5.64 10.99 24.33
CA LEU A 110 6.17 9.81 23.66
C LEU A 110 7.31 10.18 22.75
N THR A 111 8.47 9.56 22.98
CA THR A 111 9.67 9.76 22.17
C THR A 111 10.22 8.41 21.74
N MET A 112 10.63 8.33 20.47
CA MET A 112 11.28 7.16 19.90
C MET A 112 12.51 7.55 19.10
N GLN A 113 13.64 6.99 19.48
CA GLN A 113 14.92 7.23 18.82
C GLN A 113 15.49 5.92 18.28
N PHE A 114 15.88 5.93 17.00
CA PHE A 114 16.58 4.84 16.34
C PHE A 114 18.02 5.30 16.01
N GLY A 115 18.99 4.82 16.77
CA GLY A 115 20.37 5.30 16.61
C GLY A 115 20.45 6.82 16.79
N GLY A 116 20.85 7.56 15.76
CA GLY A 116 20.94 9.02 15.76
C GLY A 116 19.67 9.78 15.35
N VAL A 117 18.59 9.07 14.94
CA VAL A 117 17.37 9.68 14.39
C VAL A 117 16.25 9.62 15.41
N ARG A 118 15.65 10.76 15.77
CA ARG A 118 14.42 10.84 16.52
C ARG A 118 13.23 10.73 15.57
N ALA A 119 12.60 9.57 15.53
CA ALA A 119 11.44 9.31 14.67
C ALA A 119 10.14 9.88 15.25
N VAL A 120 10.03 9.97 16.57
CA VAL A 120 8.97 10.68 17.31
C VAL A 120 9.62 11.41 18.48
N ASP A 121 9.23 12.66 18.71
CA ASP A 121 9.81 13.54 19.72
C ASP A 121 8.69 14.28 20.46
N ASP A 122 8.52 13.97 21.74
CA ASP A 122 7.56 14.60 22.66
C ASP A 122 6.08 14.56 22.19
N LEU A 123 5.64 13.44 21.63
CA LEU A 123 4.26 13.30 21.16
C LEU A 123 3.29 13.17 22.34
N GLY A 124 2.38 14.14 22.46
CA GLY A 124 1.20 14.06 23.31
C GLY A 124 -0.07 13.99 22.47
N CYS A 125 -0.90 12.97 22.69
CA CYS A 125 -2.21 12.85 22.04
C CYS A 125 -3.22 12.14 22.95
N VAL A 126 -4.50 12.39 22.70
CA VAL A 126 -5.62 11.72 23.35
C VAL A 126 -6.54 11.17 22.27
N ALA A 127 -6.81 9.86 22.34
CA ALA A 127 -7.86 9.23 21.56
C ALA A 127 -9.01 8.85 22.50
N GLU A 128 -10.14 9.52 22.35
CA GLU A 128 -11.29 9.35 23.23
C GLU A 128 -12.10 8.10 22.87
N ALA A 129 -12.63 7.43 23.87
CA ALA A 129 -13.58 6.33 23.67
C ALA A 129 -14.83 6.85 22.94
N GLY A 130 -15.35 6.09 22.00
CA GLY A 130 -16.54 6.45 21.23
C GLY A 130 -16.34 7.56 20.19
N ARG A 131 -15.10 7.95 19.93
CA ARG A 131 -14.75 8.97 18.93
C ARG A 131 -13.71 8.48 17.93
N VAL A 132 -13.67 9.12 16.78
CA VAL A 132 -12.64 8.91 15.77
C VAL A 132 -11.57 9.99 15.90
N THR A 133 -10.35 9.57 16.24
CA THR A 133 -9.16 10.42 16.26
C THR A 133 -8.27 10.05 15.10
N SER A 134 -7.89 11.00 14.27
CA SER A 134 -6.96 10.77 13.16
C SER A 134 -5.58 11.31 13.46
N LEU A 135 -4.55 10.53 13.14
CA LEU A 135 -3.15 10.92 13.19
C LEU A 135 -2.63 11.07 11.77
N ILE A 136 -2.42 12.30 11.34
CA ILE A 136 -2.03 12.65 9.98
C ILE A 136 -0.66 13.32 9.93
N GLY A 137 -0.14 13.56 8.75
CA GLY A 137 1.14 14.23 8.53
C GLY A 137 1.83 13.74 7.26
N PRO A 138 2.86 14.43 6.79
CA PRO A 138 3.62 14.02 5.62
C PRO A 138 4.31 12.66 5.83
N ASN A 139 4.85 12.09 4.74
CA ASN A 139 5.61 10.86 4.80
C ASN A 139 6.89 11.08 5.64
N GLY A 140 7.20 10.11 6.50
CA GLY A 140 8.32 10.24 7.44
C GLY A 140 8.01 11.04 8.73
N ALA A 141 6.81 11.60 8.89
CA ALA A 141 6.43 12.36 10.09
C ALA A 141 6.36 11.56 11.40
N GLY A 142 6.57 10.24 11.37
CA GLY A 142 6.59 9.40 12.58
C GLY A 142 5.27 8.70 12.92
N LYS A 143 4.23 8.79 12.08
CA LYS A 143 2.88 8.22 12.33
C LYS A 143 2.90 6.73 12.64
N SER A 144 3.48 5.90 11.77
CA SER A 144 3.56 4.44 11.97
C SER A 144 4.44 4.09 13.18
N THR A 145 5.47 4.89 13.48
CA THR A 145 6.28 4.74 14.69
C THR A 145 5.46 4.99 15.95
N ALA A 146 4.62 6.03 15.96
CA ALA A 146 3.69 6.32 17.05
C ALA A 146 2.70 5.15 17.26
N LEU A 147 2.11 4.64 16.17
CA LEU A 147 1.21 3.48 16.24
C LEU A 147 1.92 2.22 16.76
N ASN A 148 3.18 2.00 16.35
CA ASN A 148 4.01 0.88 16.83
C ASN A 148 4.31 0.98 18.33
N MET A 149 4.54 2.18 18.86
CA MET A 149 4.68 2.39 20.31
C MET A 149 3.37 2.10 21.05
N LEU A 150 2.25 2.66 20.58
CA LEU A 150 0.94 2.50 21.22
C LEU A 150 0.42 1.06 21.19
N SER A 151 0.89 0.24 20.26
CA SER A 151 0.56 -1.19 20.18
C SER A 151 1.61 -2.13 20.79
N GLY A 152 2.71 -1.59 21.36
CA GLY A 152 3.74 -2.36 22.07
C GLY A 152 4.72 -3.10 21.17
N PHE A 153 4.80 -2.75 19.87
CA PHE A 153 5.86 -3.24 18.97
C PHE A 153 7.19 -2.55 19.24
N TYR A 154 7.13 -1.27 19.62
CA TYR A 154 8.29 -0.51 20.07
C TYR A 154 8.08 -0.07 21.51
N VAL A 155 9.11 -0.21 22.31
CA VAL A 155 9.15 0.38 23.66
C VAL A 155 9.59 1.83 23.49
N PRO A 156 8.78 2.82 23.94
CA PRO A 156 9.17 4.22 23.86
C PRO A 156 10.51 4.47 24.56
N THR A 157 11.38 5.28 23.95
CA THR A 157 12.65 5.71 24.56
C THR A 157 12.39 6.63 25.77
N ALA A 158 11.32 7.45 25.70
CA ALA A 158 10.83 8.29 26.78
C ALA A 158 9.32 8.52 26.64
N GLY A 159 8.70 9.06 27.70
CA GLY A 159 7.28 9.31 27.76
C GLY A 159 6.47 8.11 28.26
N ARG A 160 5.16 8.28 28.29
CA ARG A 160 4.23 7.27 28.79
C ARG A 160 2.91 7.29 28.02
N PHE A 161 2.20 6.16 28.03
CA PHE A 161 0.82 6.10 27.57
C PHE A 161 0.01 5.14 28.45
N ALA A 162 -1.29 5.39 28.52
CA ALA A 162 -2.20 4.65 29.36
C ALA A 162 -3.56 4.51 28.68
N LEU A 163 -4.26 3.42 28.97
CA LEU A 163 -5.67 3.20 28.63
C LEU A 163 -6.48 3.41 29.93
N GLY A 164 -7.23 4.51 29.98
CA GLY A 164 -7.81 4.97 31.24
C GLY A 164 -6.72 5.26 32.27
N GLU A 165 -6.76 4.53 33.40
CA GLU A 165 -5.75 4.63 34.46
C GLU A 165 -4.63 3.57 34.30
N GLN A 166 -4.80 2.59 33.43
CA GLN A 166 -3.84 1.51 33.25
C GLN A 166 -2.64 1.97 32.42
N ALA A 167 -1.46 2.06 33.03
CA ALA A 167 -0.22 2.35 32.32
C ALA A 167 0.19 1.18 31.41
N LEU A 168 0.48 1.47 30.14
CA LEU A 168 0.80 0.47 29.11
C LEU A 168 2.21 0.64 28.53
N ALA A 169 2.89 1.74 28.78
CA ALA A 169 4.24 1.97 28.29
C ALA A 169 5.20 0.89 28.82
N GLY A 170 6.00 0.31 27.91
CA GLY A 170 6.93 -0.78 28.23
C GLY A 170 6.29 -2.16 28.36
N GLN A 171 4.98 -2.28 28.22
CA GLN A 171 4.30 -3.59 28.20
C GLN A 171 4.42 -4.26 26.84
N SER A 172 4.35 -5.58 26.81
CA SER A 172 4.37 -6.35 25.56
C SER A 172 3.09 -6.12 24.73
N ALA A 173 3.20 -6.26 23.41
CA ALA A 173 2.05 -6.13 22.50
C ALA A 173 0.88 -7.07 22.87
N VAL A 174 1.18 -8.27 23.38
CA VAL A 174 0.17 -9.23 23.85
C VAL A 174 -0.56 -8.68 25.09
N HIS A 175 0.15 -8.06 26.03
CA HIS A 175 -0.45 -7.45 27.22
C HIS A 175 -1.34 -6.26 26.83
N ILE A 176 -0.84 -5.38 25.96
CA ILE A 176 -1.57 -4.21 25.46
C ILE A 176 -2.86 -4.64 24.74
N ALA A 177 -2.79 -5.65 23.87
CA ALA A 177 -3.96 -6.19 23.19
C ALA A 177 -5.00 -6.78 24.18
N ARG A 178 -4.55 -7.46 25.23
CA ARG A 178 -5.42 -8.00 26.30
C ARG A 178 -6.02 -6.92 27.19
N SER A 179 -5.35 -5.79 27.32
CA SER A 179 -5.84 -4.64 28.07
C SER A 179 -6.91 -3.85 27.33
N GLY A 180 -7.16 -4.13 26.05
CA GLY A 180 -8.25 -3.51 25.30
C GLY A 180 -7.81 -2.61 24.14
N VAL A 181 -6.54 -2.67 23.70
CA VAL A 181 -6.06 -1.96 22.51
C VAL A 181 -5.88 -2.97 21.36
N ALA A 182 -6.77 -2.95 20.39
CA ALA A 182 -6.65 -3.78 19.19
C ALA A 182 -6.04 -2.99 18.03
N ARG A 183 -5.35 -3.69 17.10
CA ARG A 183 -4.71 -3.05 15.94
C ARG A 183 -4.93 -3.87 14.66
N THR A 184 -5.15 -3.16 13.54
CA THR A 184 -4.95 -3.69 12.19
C THR A 184 -3.60 -3.23 11.65
N TYR A 185 -3.13 -3.85 10.57
CA TYR A 185 -1.82 -3.57 9.97
C TYR A 185 -1.99 -3.08 8.53
N GLN A 186 -1.02 -2.32 8.05
CA GLN A 186 -0.98 -1.86 6.66
C GLN A 186 -1.03 -3.04 5.68
N THR A 187 -0.22 -4.07 5.93
CA THR A 187 -0.28 -5.34 5.18
C THR A 187 -1.15 -6.33 5.93
N SER A 188 -2.08 -6.97 5.22
CA SER A 188 -2.99 -7.96 5.80
C SER A 188 -2.25 -9.09 6.51
N GLN A 189 -2.64 -9.34 7.74
CA GLN A 189 -2.10 -10.39 8.62
C GLN A 189 -3.12 -11.49 8.90
N LEU A 190 -4.04 -11.75 7.95
CA LEU A 190 -4.97 -12.88 8.06
C LEU A 190 -4.25 -14.20 7.84
N PHE A 191 -4.68 -15.22 8.57
CA PHE A 191 -4.23 -16.60 8.33
C PHE A 191 -4.89 -17.12 7.06
N GLY A 192 -4.18 -17.08 5.94
CA GLY A 192 -4.73 -17.38 4.61
C GLY A 192 -5.33 -18.78 4.47
N THR A 193 -4.79 -19.77 5.18
CA THR A 193 -5.27 -21.16 5.17
C THR A 193 -6.50 -21.40 6.05
N LEU A 194 -6.82 -20.47 6.95
CA LEU A 194 -8.03 -20.53 7.77
C LEU A 194 -9.21 -19.90 7.04
N SER A 195 -10.42 -20.35 7.38
CA SER A 195 -11.63 -19.68 6.90
C SER A 195 -11.75 -18.26 7.47
N VAL A 196 -12.54 -17.43 6.81
CA VAL A 196 -12.87 -16.08 7.28
C VAL A 196 -13.43 -16.13 8.70
N GLN A 197 -14.37 -17.03 8.96
CA GLN A 197 -14.96 -17.24 10.29
C GLN A 197 -13.92 -17.66 11.32
N ASP A 198 -13.03 -18.59 10.97
CA ASP A 198 -12.00 -19.08 11.91
C ASP A 198 -10.98 -17.99 12.26
N ASN A 199 -10.65 -17.09 11.32
CA ASN A 199 -9.81 -15.92 11.59
C ASN A 199 -10.41 -15.03 12.69
N VAL A 200 -11.72 -14.78 12.65
CA VAL A 200 -12.42 -13.97 13.66
C VAL A 200 -12.59 -14.75 14.97
N ALA A 201 -12.98 -16.02 14.89
CA ALA A 201 -13.16 -16.89 16.05
C ALA A 201 -11.86 -17.07 16.86
N LEU A 202 -10.71 -17.12 16.17
CA LEU A 202 -9.39 -17.22 16.80
C LEU A 202 -9.10 -15.99 17.71
N ALA A 203 -9.46 -14.80 17.26
CA ALA A 203 -9.28 -13.58 18.04
C ALA A 203 -10.13 -13.57 19.33
N MET A 204 -11.34 -14.11 19.29
CA MET A 204 -12.22 -14.23 20.47
C MET A 204 -11.58 -15.04 21.62
N GLN A 205 -10.64 -15.93 21.31
CA GLN A 205 -9.92 -16.71 22.31
C GLN A 205 -8.88 -15.89 23.12
N ARG A 206 -8.61 -14.64 22.75
CA ARG A 206 -7.67 -13.73 23.40
C ARG A 206 -6.30 -14.38 23.71
N GLY A 207 -5.81 -15.21 22.79
CA GLY A 207 -4.55 -15.94 22.97
C GLY A 207 -4.57 -17.06 24.05
N ARG A 208 -5.74 -17.46 24.52
CA ARG A 208 -5.95 -18.58 25.44
C ARG A 208 -6.36 -19.82 24.63
N LEU A 209 -5.49 -20.25 23.77
CA LEU A 209 -5.70 -21.48 22.98
C LEU A 209 -5.57 -22.69 23.91
N GLY A 210 -5.96 -22.92 24.97
CA GLY A 210 -5.95 -24.08 25.83
C GLY A 210 -4.94 -25.19 25.46
N PRO A 211 -4.88 -26.32 26.13
CA PRO A 211 -4.03 -27.43 25.72
C PRO A 211 -4.40 -27.91 24.31
N LEU A 212 -3.48 -28.62 23.65
CA LEU A 212 -3.53 -29.14 22.25
C LEU A 212 -4.89 -29.71 21.79
N LEU A 213 -5.77 -30.09 22.71
CA LEU A 213 -7.15 -30.53 22.48
C LEU A 213 -8.16 -29.36 22.34
N GLY A 214 -7.74 -28.11 22.51
CA GLY A 214 -8.59 -26.90 22.46
C GLY A 214 -9.07 -26.49 21.08
N ALA A 215 -8.65 -27.14 19.99
CA ALA A 215 -9.21 -26.94 18.63
C ALA A 215 -10.73 -27.17 18.56
N ARG A 216 -11.34 -27.85 19.53
CA ARG A 216 -12.79 -27.93 19.68
C ARG A 216 -13.45 -26.58 19.96
N ARG A 217 -12.78 -25.63 20.64
CA ARG A 217 -13.34 -24.32 20.99
C ARG A 217 -13.52 -23.39 19.79
N LEU A 218 -12.71 -23.52 18.75
CA LEU A 218 -12.90 -22.74 17.50
C LEU A 218 -14.14 -23.19 16.72
N ARG A 219 -14.61 -24.41 16.95
CA ARG A 219 -15.81 -25.01 16.34
C ARG A 219 -17.03 -24.96 17.24
N ASP A 220 -16.93 -24.25 18.36
CA ASP A 220 -18.08 -24.00 19.22
C ASP A 220 -19.12 -23.23 18.43
N ALA A 221 -20.37 -23.72 18.45
CA ALA A 221 -21.46 -23.15 17.67
C ALA A 221 -21.74 -21.70 18.07
N GLU A 222 -21.58 -21.34 19.34
CA GLU A 222 -21.75 -19.99 19.86
C GLU A 222 -20.66 -19.04 19.32
N VAL A 223 -19.38 -19.46 19.40
CA VAL A 223 -18.25 -18.69 18.85
C VAL A 223 -18.40 -18.50 17.35
N ALA A 224 -18.80 -19.54 16.64
CA ALA A 224 -19.03 -19.49 15.19
C ALA A 224 -20.19 -18.54 14.83
N THR A 225 -21.28 -18.56 15.60
CA THR A 225 -22.43 -17.67 15.39
C THR A 225 -22.05 -16.22 15.66
N ARG A 226 -21.34 -15.95 16.76
CA ARG A 226 -20.86 -14.60 17.09
C ARG A 226 -19.84 -14.07 16.07
N ALA A 227 -18.95 -14.93 15.57
CA ALA A 227 -18.00 -14.56 14.50
C ALA A 227 -18.74 -14.17 13.21
N ARG A 228 -19.74 -14.93 12.80
CA ARG A 228 -20.59 -14.60 11.63
C ARG A 228 -21.37 -13.30 11.81
N ALA A 229 -21.96 -13.11 12.99
CA ALA A 229 -22.67 -11.88 13.31
C ALA A 229 -21.75 -10.66 13.23
N LEU A 230 -20.52 -10.76 13.75
CA LEU A 230 -19.54 -9.69 13.70
C LEU A 230 -19.06 -9.39 12.28
N LEU A 231 -18.83 -10.42 11.45
CA LEU A 231 -18.50 -10.27 10.02
C LEU A 231 -19.62 -9.52 9.27
N ALA A 232 -20.87 -9.94 9.44
CA ALA A 232 -22.03 -9.27 8.84
C ALA A 232 -22.17 -7.83 9.35
N TRP A 233 -21.93 -7.60 10.64
CA TRP A 233 -21.95 -6.26 11.21
C TRP A 233 -20.84 -5.37 10.65
N CYS A 234 -19.67 -5.90 10.30
CA CYS A 234 -18.62 -5.18 9.60
C CYS A 234 -18.90 -4.99 8.10
N GLY A 235 -19.98 -5.55 7.56
CA GLY A 235 -20.36 -5.41 6.15
C GLY A 235 -19.77 -6.48 5.22
N TYR A 236 -19.18 -7.55 5.78
CA TYR A 236 -18.75 -8.69 4.98
C TYR A 236 -19.94 -9.52 4.53
N GLY A 237 -20.17 -9.57 3.20
CA GLY A 237 -21.30 -10.30 2.58
C GLY A 237 -20.92 -11.65 1.97
N GLY A 238 -19.65 -12.05 2.04
CA GLY A 238 -19.18 -13.31 1.48
C GLY A 238 -19.46 -14.53 2.36
N ALA A 239 -19.19 -15.74 1.84
CA ALA A 239 -19.34 -16.98 2.61
C ALA A 239 -18.28 -17.07 3.72
N PRO A 240 -18.67 -17.32 4.98
CA PRO A 240 -17.74 -17.33 6.13
C PRO A 240 -16.75 -18.51 6.12
N GLU A 241 -17.02 -19.54 5.32
CA GLU A 241 -16.17 -20.74 5.18
C GLU A 241 -15.05 -20.59 4.13
N VAL A 242 -15.03 -19.49 3.35
CA VAL A 242 -13.98 -19.24 2.33
C VAL A 242 -12.63 -19.06 2.99
N PRO A 243 -11.53 -19.63 2.46
CA PRO A 243 -10.18 -19.34 2.93
C PRO A 243 -9.86 -17.86 2.80
N ALA A 244 -9.22 -17.29 3.82
CA ALA A 244 -8.89 -15.86 3.81
C ALA A 244 -7.89 -15.46 2.70
N ALA A 245 -7.14 -16.42 2.14
CA ALA A 245 -6.28 -16.20 0.98
C ALA A 245 -7.05 -15.80 -0.28
N ASP A 246 -8.30 -16.29 -0.42
CA ASP A 246 -9.14 -16.10 -1.62
C ASP A 246 -9.97 -14.80 -1.58
N LEU A 247 -9.83 -14.00 -0.53
CA LEU A 247 -10.57 -12.76 -0.36
C LEU A 247 -10.09 -11.65 -1.30
N SER A 248 -11.03 -10.83 -1.75
CA SER A 248 -10.74 -9.54 -2.38
C SER A 248 -9.99 -8.61 -1.40
N HIS A 249 -9.36 -7.56 -1.92
CA HIS A 249 -8.66 -6.58 -1.06
C HIS A 249 -9.61 -5.90 -0.06
N VAL A 250 -10.81 -5.54 -0.51
CA VAL A 250 -11.86 -4.91 0.31
C VAL A 250 -12.35 -5.85 1.40
N ASP A 251 -12.75 -7.07 1.03
CA ASP A 251 -13.22 -8.08 1.99
C ASP A 251 -12.17 -8.40 3.05
N ARG A 252 -10.92 -8.44 2.63
CA ARG A 252 -9.79 -8.69 3.53
C ARG A 252 -9.69 -7.61 4.61
N ARG A 253 -9.91 -6.32 4.26
CA ARG A 253 -9.97 -5.21 5.22
C ARG A 253 -11.13 -5.33 6.20
N LEU A 254 -12.33 -5.66 5.71
CA LEU A 254 -13.51 -5.84 6.56
C LEU A 254 -13.30 -6.99 7.57
N VAL A 255 -12.71 -8.09 7.12
CA VAL A 255 -12.40 -9.26 7.99
C VAL A 255 -11.32 -8.91 9.02
N GLU A 256 -10.30 -8.11 8.67
CA GLU A 256 -9.30 -7.64 9.63
C GLU A 256 -9.90 -6.78 10.73
N ILE A 257 -10.78 -5.85 10.36
CA ILE A 257 -11.52 -5.02 11.32
C ILE A 257 -12.41 -5.89 12.21
N ALA A 258 -13.16 -6.83 11.63
CA ALA A 258 -13.98 -7.79 12.37
C ALA A 258 -13.14 -8.61 13.36
N ARG A 259 -11.97 -9.10 12.93
CA ARG A 259 -11.02 -9.82 13.79
C ARG A 259 -10.51 -8.96 14.94
N ALA A 260 -10.18 -7.69 14.69
CA ALA A 260 -9.76 -6.77 15.73
C ALA A 260 -10.89 -6.48 16.74
N LEU A 261 -12.11 -6.27 16.26
CA LEU A 261 -13.30 -6.07 17.09
C LEU A 261 -13.70 -7.32 17.89
N ALA A 262 -13.34 -8.51 17.42
CA ALA A 262 -13.59 -9.77 18.14
C ALA A 262 -12.86 -9.85 19.49
N LEU A 263 -11.84 -9.02 19.71
CA LEU A 263 -11.18 -8.82 21.01
C LEU A 263 -12.03 -8.00 22.00
N ASP A 264 -13.15 -7.42 21.56
CA ASP A 264 -13.97 -6.44 22.30
C ASP A 264 -13.10 -5.30 22.88
N PRO A 265 -12.40 -4.55 22.01
CA PRO A 265 -11.43 -3.55 22.45
C PRO A 265 -12.09 -2.27 22.98
N ASP A 266 -11.38 -1.54 23.84
CA ASP A 266 -11.71 -0.16 24.19
C ASP A 266 -11.24 0.81 23.10
N MET A 267 -10.10 0.49 22.47
CA MET A 267 -9.44 1.29 21.45
C MET A 267 -9.05 0.43 20.24
N LEU A 268 -9.43 0.86 19.05
CA LEU A 268 -9.06 0.27 17.77
C LEU A 268 -8.05 1.17 17.06
N LEU A 269 -6.85 0.66 16.81
CA LEU A 269 -5.78 1.33 16.06
C LEU A 269 -5.80 0.83 14.61
N LEU A 270 -5.88 1.74 13.65
CA LEU A 270 -5.95 1.43 12.22
C LEU A 270 -4.80 2.11 11.48
N ASP A 271 -4.05 1.33 10.71
CA ASP A 271 -2.89 1.79 9.94
C ASP A 271 -3.22 1.75 8.44
N GLU A 272 -3.51 2.91 7.85
CA GLU A 272 -3.87 3.13 6.44
C GLU A 272 -4.95 2.14 5.93
N PRO A 273 -6.11 2.04 6.58
CA PRO A 273 -7.13 1.05 6.21
C PRO A 273 -7.79 1.34 4.85
N ALA A 274 -7.73 2.58 4.35
CA ALA A 274 -8.30 2.98 3.07
C ALA A 274 -7.34 2.85 1.88
N ALA A 275 -6.09 2.41 2.12
CA ALA A 275 -5.10 2.27 1.05
C ALA A 275 -5.58 1.27 -0.02
N GLY A 276 -5.59 1.70 -1.29
CA GLY A 276 -5.98 0.87 -2.42
C GLY A 276 -7.48 0.60 -2.57
N LEU A 277 -8.35 1.23 -1.77
CA LEU A 277 -9.80 1.13 -1.89
C LEU A 277 -10.37 2.09 -2.94
N SER A 278 -11.44 1.67 -3.63
CA SER A 278 -12.26 2.54 -4.48
C SER A 278 -12.96 3.63 -3.65
N ARG A 279 -13.49 4.67 -4.31
CA ARG A 279 -14.24 5.73 -3.61
C ARG A 279 -15.45 5.16 -2.87
N GLU A 280 -16.21 4.28 -3.50
CA GLU A 280 -17.39 3.64 -2.89
C GLU A 280 -17.01 2.80 -1.66
N ASP A 281 -15.89 2.05 -1.73
CA ASP A 281 -15.41 1.26 -0.60
C ASP A 281 -14.88 2.13 0.54
N LYS A 282 -14.27 3.29 0.24
CA LYS A 282 -13.88 4.29 1.25
C LYS A 282 -15.10 4.87 1.96
N ASP A 283 -16.19 5.16 1.23
CA ASP A 283 -17.44 5.64 1.81
C ASP A 283 -18.06 4.56 2.72
N ARG A 284 -18.05 3.29 2.31
CA ARG A 284 -18.47 2.16 3.14
C ARG A 284 -17.61 2.01 4.40
N LEU A 285 -16.29 2.14 4.26
CA LEU A 285 -15.36 2.13 5.39
C LEU A 285 -15.64 3.29 6.34
N ALA A 286 -15.89 4.50 5.84
CA ALA A 286 -16.24 5.68 6.63
C ALA A 286 -17.48 5.44 7.50
N VAL A 287 -18.53 4.87 6.92
CA VAL A 287 -19.76 4.49 7.64
C VAL A 287 -19.46 3.44 8.72
N LEU A 288 -18.66 2.43 8.40
CA LEU A 288 -18.26 1.40 9.37
C LEU A 288 -17.48 2.01 10.56
N LEU A 289 -16.49 2.86 10.30
CA LEU A 289 -15.68 3.48 11.37
C LEU A 289 -16.51 4.36 12.29
N ARG A 290 -17.43 5.15 11.74
CA ARG A 290 -18.39 5.92 12.54
C ARG A 290 -19.33 5.02 13.34
N ARG A 291 -19.78 3.90 12.78
CA ARG A 291 -20.59 2.92 13.51
C ARG A 291 -19.83 2.25 14.64
N ILE A 292 -18.53 1.96 14.47
CA ILE A 292 -17.64 1.44 15.53
C ILE A 292 -17.52 2.45 16.67
N ALA A 293 -17.26 3.72 16.34
CA ALA A 293 -17.19 4.79 17.32
C ALA A 293 -18.54 4.99 18.04
N GLY A 294 -19.65 5.00 17.31
CA GLY A 294 -21.01 5.06 17.87
C GLY A 294 -21.35 3.90 18.81
N ALA A 295 -20.70 2.73 18.66
CA ALA A 295 -20.79 1.62 19.61
C ALA A 295 -19.88 1.77 20.83
N GLY A 296 -19.26 2.95 21.01
CA GLY A 296 -18.43 3.31 22.15
C GLY A 296 -16.95 2.96 22.03
N VAL A 297 -16.50 2.26 20.98
CA VAL A 297 -15.08 1.94 20.75
C VAL A 297 -14.36 3.21 20.28
N GLY A 298 -13.26 3.58 20.93
CA GLY A 298 -12.39 4.64 20.41
C GLY A 298 -11.66 4.16 19.15
N VAL A 299 -11.57 5.00 18.14
CA VAL A 299 -10.86 4.71 16.88
C VAL A 299 -9.70 5.68 16.76
N LEU A 300 -8.47 5.17 16.66
CA LEU A 300 -7.29 5.93 16.29
C LEU A 300 -6.84 5.46 14.91
N ILE A 301 -6.95 6.32 13.91
CA ILE A 301 -6.63 6.00 12.52
C ILE A 301 -5.42 6.80 12.03
N VAL A 302 -4.46 6.13 11.41
CA VAL A 302 -3.43 6.77 10.58
C VAL A 302 -3.89 6.69 9.15
N GLU A 303 -4.02 7.84 8.51
CA GLU A 303 -4.46 7.93 7.12
C GLU A 303 -3.82 9.13 6.41
N HIS A 304 -3.74 9.04 5.11
CA HIS A 304 -3.26 10.10 4.23
C HIS A 304 -4.36 10.59 3.25
N ASP A 305 -5.52 9.93 3.22
CA ASP A 305 -6.69 10.38 2.47
C ASP A 305 -7.42 11.46 3.27
N MET A 306 -7.16 12.73 2.92
CA MET A 306 -7.72 13.86 3.64
C MET A 306 -9.24 13.93 3.55
N ALA A 307 -9.83 13.55 2.42
CA ALA A 307 -11.28 13.54 2.27
C ALA A 307 -11.94 12.56 3.27
N LEU A 308 -11.37 11.37 3.43
CA LEU A 308 -11.82 10.40 4.42
C LEU A 308 -11.60 10.95 5.84
N VAL A 309 -10.38 11.41 6.15
CA VAL A 309 -10.01 11.92 7.48
C VAL A 309 -10.93 13.05 7.91
N MET A 310 -11.10 14.08 7.07
CA MET A 310 -11.94 15.23 7.41
C MET A 310 -13.43 14.89 7.47
N GLY A 311 -13.83 13.84 6.72
CA GLY A 311 -15.20 13.35 6.73
C GLY A 311 -15.59 12.55 7.96
N ILE A 312 -14.67 11.85 8.63
CA ILE A 312 -15.01 10.92 9.73
C ILE A 312 -14.50 11.34 11.11
N SER A 313 -13.47 12.20 11.19
CA SER A 313 -12.78 12.49 12.44
C SER A 313 -13.54 13.46 13.33
N ASP A 314 -13.55 13.18 14.62
CA ASP A 314 -13.95 14.14 15.67
C ASP A 314 -12.77 15.00 16.09
N HIS A 315 -11.56 14.41 16.06
CA HIS A 315 -10.31 15.05 16.42
C HIS A 315 -9.18 14.63 15.49
N VAL A 316 -8.34 15.58 15.11
CA VAL A 316 -7.19 15.34 14.23
C VAL A 316 -5.93 15.81 14.92
N VAL A 317 -4.89 14.97 14.90
CA VAL A 317 -3.54 15.29 15.38
C VAL A 317 -2.61 15.27 14.18
N VAL A 318 -1.89 16.35 13.95
CA VAL A 318 -0.95 16.49 12.84
C VAL A 318 0.45 16.32 13.35
N LEU A 319 1.19 15.39 12.75
CA LEU A 319 2.63 15.21 12.98
C LEU A 319 3.43 15.78 11.83
N ASP A 320 4.56 16.39 12.17
CA ASP A 320 5.62 16.74 11.23
C ASP A 320 6.98 16.52 11.89
N ALA A 321 7.93 15.93 11.15
CA ALA A 321 9.28 15.62 11.62
C ALA A 321 9.34 15.01 13.03
N GLY A 322 8.40 14.13 13.37
CA GLY A 322 8.32 13.44 14.66
C GLY A 322 7.61 14.24 15.76
N ARG A 323 7.22 15.49 15.55
CA ARG A 323 6.60 16.36 16.53
C ARG A 323 5.15 16.66 16.18
N ARG A 324 4.36 16.97 17.20
CA ARG A 324 2.99 17.44 16.99
C ARG A 324 3.00 18.87 16.48
N LEU A 325 2.57 19.07 15.23
CA LEU A 325 2.47 20.37 14.58
C LEU A 325 1.18 21.11 14.97
N ALA A 326 0.05 20.40 14.95
CA ALA A 326 -1.27 20.94 15.28
C ALA A 326 -2.19 19.82 15.81
N GLN A 327 -3.27 20.22 16.48
CA GLN A 327 -4.37 19.34 16.84
C GLN A 327 -5.67 20.13 16.97
N GLY A 328 -6.80 19.50 16.71
CA GLY A 328 -8.12 20.14 16.83
C GLY A 328 -9.19 19.39 16.06
N THR A 329 -10.30 20.06 15.83
CA THR A 329 -11.34 19.57 14.91
C THR A 329 -10.81 19.60 13.46
N PRO A 330 -11.40 18.82 12.54
CA PRO A 330 -11.02 18.86 11.12
C PRO A 330 -10.94 20.29 10.57
N ALA A 331 -11.95 21.13 10.82
CA ALA A 331 -11.98 22.51 10.34
C ALA A 331 -10.84 23.38 10.92
N GLN A 332 -10.50 23.21 12.20
CA GLN A 332 -9.39 23.95 12.82
C GLN A 332 -8.04 23.53 12.22
N VAL A 333 -7.85 22.25 11.95
CA VAL A 333 -6.62 21.73 11.36
C VAL A 333 -6.46 22.15 9.91
N GLN A 334 -7.54 22.14 9.11
CA GLN A 334 -7.52 22.64 7.73
C GLN A 334 -7.17 24.13 7.64
N ALA A 335 -7.69 24.94 8.56
CA ALA A 335 -7.46 26.38 8.60
C ALA A 335 -6.07 26.75 9.16
N ALA A 336 -5.31 25.82 9.74
CA ALA A 336 -4.03 26.10 10.37
C ALA A 336 -2.92 26.34 9.31
N PRO A 337 -2.30 27.54 9.24
CA PRO A 337 -1.28 27.85 8.23
C PRO A 337 -0.08 26.90 8.29
N ALA A 338 0.34 26.52 9.49
CA ALA A 338 1.46 25.57 9.67
C ALA A 338 1.15 24.20 9.06
N VAL A 339 -0.10 23.72 9.11
CA VAL A 339 -0.52 22.45 8.51
C VAL A 339 -0.49 22.56 6.99
N GLN A 340 -1.04 23.64 6.45
CA GLN A 340 -1.00 23.91 5.01
C GLN A 340 0.45 23.92 4.52
N GLN A 341 1.32 24.63 5.21
CA GLN A 341 2.76 24.68 4.88
C GLN A 341 3.43 23.31 4.95
N ALA A 342 3.14 22.49 5.95
CA ALA A 342 3.74 21.15 6.09
C ALA A 342 3.30 20.18 4.96
N TYR A 343 2.08 20.32 4.45
CA TYR A 343 1.57 19.50 3.34
C TYR A 343 1.93 20.01 1.95
N LEU A 344 2.04 21.32 1.79
CA LEU A 344 2.43 21.97 0.52
C LEU A 344 3.96 22.02 0.37
N GLY A 345 4.71 21.74 1.44
CA GLY A 345 6.16 21.89 1.56
C GLY A 345 6.53 23.30 2.01
N GLU A 346 7.60 23.42 2.83
CA GLU A 346 8.27 24.70 2.98
C GLU A 346 8.61 25.18 1.57
N SER A 347 8.21 26.41 1.28
CA SER A 347 8.94 27.19 0.27
C SER A 347 10.38 27.17 0.78
N LEU A 348 11.19 26.20 0.32
CA LEU A 348 12.63 26.42 0.40
C LEU A 348 12.76 27.84 -0.12
N ASP A 349 13.44 28.73 0.61
CA ASP A 349 13.82 30.04 0.12
C ASP A 349 14.29 29.84 -1.32
N ALA A 350 13.34 29.81 -2.23
CA ALA A 350 13.56 29.82 -3.64
C ALA A 350 14.22 31.16 -3.82
N GLY A 351 15.52 31.11 -3.88
CA GLY A 351 16.29 32.26 -4.25
C GLY A 351 15.56 32.88 -5.44
N PRO A 352 15.45 34.21 -5.51
CA PRO A 352 14.43 34.98 -6.22
C PRO A 352 14.04 34.27 -7.51
N ALA A 353 12.77 33.88 -7.62
CA ALA A 353 12.22 33.24 -8.81
C ALA A 353 12.66 34.14 -9.98
N GLY A 354 13.69 33.65 -10.71
CA GLY A 354 14.49 34.52 -11.55
C GLY A 354 13.60 35.31 -12.51
N GLU A 355 13.62 36.61 -12.37
CA GLU A 355 13.11 37.55 -13.34
C GLU A 355 13.75 37.20 -14.70
N GLY A 356 13.06 36.48 -15.52
CA GLY A 356 13.53 35.93 -16.80
C GLY A 356 12.92 34.59 -17.16
N ARG A 357 12.16 33.95 -16.24
CA ARG A 357 11.48 32.70 -16.49
C ARG A 357 10.23 32.82 -17.37
N ALA A 358 9.51 33.94 -17.28
CA ALA A 358 8.22 34.14 -17.98
C ALA A 358 8.38 34.26 -19.50
N ASP A 359 9.46 34.85 -20.00
CA ASP A 359 9.55 35.34 -21.39
C ASP A 359 9.99 34.31 -22.44
N ARG A 360 10.52 33.13 -22.05
CA ARG A 360 11.01 32.11 -23.00
C ARG A 360 10.00 31.02 -23.33
N ARG A 361 8.81 30.98 -22.74
CA ARG A 361 8.03 29.76 -22.52
C ARG A 361 6.66 29.68 -23.15
N GLU A 362 6.13 30.79 -23.67
CA GLU A 362 4.85 30.78 -24.36
C GLU A 362 4.93 30.32 -25.82
N THR A 363 6.14 30.16 -26.38
CA THR A 363 6.37 30.02 -27.83
C THR A 363 6.87 28.66 -28.30
N GLY A 364 7.14 27.68 -27.39
CA GLY A 364 7.60 26.33 -27.80
C GLY A 364 6.48 25.50 -28.43
N PRO A 365 6.78 24.67 -29.46
CA PRO A 365 5.79 23.76 -30.03
C PRO A 365 5.31 22.75 -29.00
N GLU A 366 4.04 22.36 -29.10
CA GLU A 366 3.48 21.29 -28.28
C GLU A 366 4.23 19.97 -28.55
N MET A 367 4.72 19.32 -27.48
CA MET A 367 5.41 18.04 -27.58
C MET A 367 4.48 16.90 -27.17
N LEU A 368 3.79 17.02 -26.05
CA LEU A 368 2.81 16.05 -25.57
C LEU A 368 1.45 16.73 -25.48
N GLY A 369 0.48 16.21 -26.22
CA GLY A 369 -0.93 16.57 -26.16
C GLY A 369 -1.76 15.38 -25.67
N VAL A 370 -2.55 15.62 -24.63
CA VAL A 370 -3.53 14.66 -24.09
C VAL A 370 -4.87 15.33 -24.13
N GLY A 371 -5.84 14.74 -24.82
CA GLY A 371 -7.18 15.33 -24.97
C GLY A 371 -8.27 14.33 -24.65
N GLY A 372 -9.13 14.61 -23.65
CA GLY A 372 -10.31 13.83 -23.33
C GLY A 372 -10.05 12.38 -22.89
N VAL A 373 -8.87 12.05 -22.35
CA VAL A 373 -8.51 10.68 -22.02
C VAL A 373 -9.28 10.15 -20.82
N VAL A 374 -9.93 8.98 -21.03
CA VAL A 374 -10.63 8.21 -19.99
C VAL A 374 -9.89 6.89 -19.78
N ALA A 375 -9.48 6.58 -18.54
CA ALA A 375 -8.80 5.36 -18.19
C ALA A 375 -9.19 4.88 -16.79
N GLY A 376 -9.11 3.55 -16.55
CA GLY A 376 -9.50 2.96 -15.26
C GLY A 376 -9.21 1.47 -15.22
N TYR A 377 -9.47 0.85 -14.10
CA TYR A 377 -9.23 -0.58 -13.87
C TYR A 377 -10.56 -1.35 -13.97
N GLY A 378 -10.63 -2.29 -14.93
CA GLY A 378 -11.88 -2.99 -15.24
C GLY A 378 -12.89 -2.08 -15.93
N ALA A 379 -14.14 -2.06 -15.47
CA ALA A 379 -15.23 -1.26 -16.04
C ALA A 379 -15.31 0.17 -15.45
N GLU A 380 -14.63 0.45 -14.34
CA GLU A 380 -14.72 1.74 -13.64
C GLU A 380 -13.61 2.69 -14.07
N PRO A 381 -13.96 3.90 -14.57
CA PRO A 381 -12.99 4.92 -14.91
C PRO A 381 -12.40 5.56 -13.64
N VAL A 382 -11.07 5.75 -13.64
CA VAL A 382 -10.32 6.53 -12.65
C VAL A 382 -9.99 7.91 -13.20
N LEU A 383 -9.80 8.02 -14.51
CA LEU A 383 -9.58 9.27 -15.25
C LEU A 383 -10.84 9.60 -16.04
N HIS A 384 -11.30 10.84 -15.92
CA HIS A 384 -12.58 11.30 -16.45
C HIS A 384 -12.41 12.43 -17.47
N GLY A 385 -11.78 12.13 -18.61
CA GLY A 385 -11.57 13.12 -19.67
C GLY A 385 -10.45 14.10 -19.31
N ILE A 386 -9.21 13.60 -19.30
CA ILE A 386 -8.03 14.41 -18.98
C ILE A 386 -7.58 15.19 -20.21
N ASP A 387 -7.39 16.50 -20.01
CA ASP A 387 -6.77 17.41 -20.96
C ASP A 387 -5.46 17.94 -20.38
N LEU A 388 -4.32 17.67 -21.03
CA LEU A 388 -3.00 18.09 -20.58
C LEU A 388 -2.10 18.36 -21.78
N ARG A 389 -1.28 19.43 -21.70
CA ARG A 389 -0.31 19.77 -22.74
C ARG A 389 1.05 20.07 -22.13
N VAL A 390 2.10 19.55 -22.75
CA VAL A 390 3.49 19.82 -22.39
C VAL A 390 4.22 20.31 -23.63
N ARG A 391 4.89 21.44 -23.54
CA ARG A 391 5.69 22.02 -24.63
C ARG A 391 7.12 21.49 -24.60
N ARG A 392 7.82 21.59 -25.70
CA ARG A 392 9.21 21.13 -25.82
C ARG A 392 10.12 21.95 -24.88
N GLY A 393 10.94 21.25 -24.07
CA GLY A 393 11.84 21.85 -23.10
C GLY A 393 11.16 22.40 -21.85
N GLU A 394 9.84 22.21 -21.71
CA GLU A 394 9.05 22.62 -20.55
C GLU A 394 9.13 21.54 -19.44
N ALA A 395 9.19 21.97 -18.20
CA ALA A 395 8.93 21.13 -17.04
C ALA A 395 7.52 21.40 -16.52
N VAL A 396 6.70 20.37 -16.47
CA VAL A 396 5.31 20.43 -16.01
C VAL A 396 5.13 19.58 -14.78
N ALA A 397 4.53 20.11 -13.72
CA ALA A 397 4.13 19.36 -12.54
C ALA A 397 2.65 18.95 -12.62
N LEU A 398 2.36 17.70 -12.27
CA LEU A 398 1.01 17.20 -12.04
C LEU A 398 0.83 16.95 -10.55
N LEU A 399 0.05 17.80 -9.91
CA LEU A 399 -0.17 17.85 -8.48
C LEU A 399 -1.55 17.30 -8.10
N GLY A 400 -1.75 16.94 -6.85
CA GLY A 400 -3.03 16.45 -6.32
C GLY A 400 -2.85 15.41 -5.24
N ALA A 401 -3.89 15.18 -4.45
CA ALA A 401 -3.88 14.21 -3.37
C ALA A 401 -3.63 12.77 -3.85
N ASN A 402 -3.31 11.88 -2.91
CA ASN A 402 -3.21 10.46 -3.20
C ASN A 402 -4.56 9.91 -3.63
N GLY A 403 -4.55 9.07 -4.67
CA GLY A 403 -5.79 8.56 -5.27
C GLY A 403 -6.45 9.50 -6.29
N ALA A 404 -5.89 10.69 -6.56
CA ALA A 404 -6.42 11.59 -7.59
C ALA A 404 -6.32 11.05 -9.04
N GLY A 405 -5.55 9.97 -9.26
CA GLY A 405 -5.38 9.33 -10.57
C GLY A 405 -4.05 9.64 -11.27
N LYS A 406 -3.11 10.33 -10.63
CA LYS A 406 -1.82 10.76 -11.19
C LYS A 406 -1.01 9.60 -11.79
N SER A 407 -0.75 8.55 -11.01
CA SER A 407 0.01 7.38 -11.47
C SER A 407 -0.75 6.58 -12.54
N THR A 408 -2.10 6.59 -12.52
CA THR A 408 -2.91 6.00 -13.60
C THR A 408 -2.67 6.76 -14.89
N LEU A 409 -2.62 8.10 -14.87
CA LEU A 409 -2.29 8.90 -16.04
C LEU A 409 -0.88 8.59 -16.54
N MET A 410 0.14 8.54 -15.66
CA MET A 410 1.52 8.22 -16.03
C MET A 410 1.64 6.84 -16.70
N ARG A 411 0.95 5.84 -16.15
CA ARG A 411 0.89 4.49 -16.74
C ARG A 411 0.16 4.46 -18.07
N THR A 412 -0.89 5.27 -18.22
CA THR A 412 -1.64 5.38 -19.48
C THR A 412 -0.77 6.03 -20.57
N LEU A 413 -0.07 7.13 -20.25
CA LEU A 413 0.84 7.79 -21.17
C LEU A 413 2.00 6.88 -21.62
N SER A 414 2.50 6.03 -20.73
CA SER A 414 3.58 5.09 -21.04
C SER A 414 3.11 3.78 -21.69
N GLY A 415 1.80 3.62 -21.96
CA GLY A 415 1.22 2.43 -22.57
C GLY A 415 1.15 1.19 -21.67
N LEU A 416 1.51 1.34 -20.39
CA LEU A 416 1.40 0.27 -19.39
C LEU A 416 -0.06 0.03 -18.97
N HIS A 417 -0.92 1.00 -19.23
CA HIS A 417 -2.34 0.91 -18.98
C HIS A 417 -3.11 1.43 -20.20
N ARG A 418 -4.09 0.65 -20.67
CA ARG A 418 -4.87 1.02 -21.86
C ARG A 418 -6.00 1.96 -21.47
N PRO A 419 -6.21 3.05 -22.22
CA PRO A 419 -7.40 3.89 -22.05
C PRO A 419 -8.67 3.09 -22.33
N LEU A 420 -9.75 3.44 -21.64
CA LEU A 420 -11.05 2.76 -21.78
C LEU A 420 -11.81 3.25 -23.00
N ALA A 421 -11.89 4.57 -23.19
CA ALA A 421 -12.58 5.18 -24.32
C ALA A 421 -12.21 6.67 -24.44
N GLY A 422 -12.44 7.23 -25.62
CA GLY A 422 -12.36 8.66 -25.91
C GLY A 422 -10.96 9.24 -25.90
N GLY A 423 -10.82 10.43 -26.47
CA GLY A 423 -9.62 11.25 -26.42
C GLY A 423 -8.50 10.82 -27.37
N GLY A 424 -7.35 11.45 -27.21
CA GLY A 424 -6.13 11.18 -27.94
C GLY A 424 -4.88 11.47 -27.10
N ILE A 425 -3.81 10.75 -27.35
CA ILE A 425 -2.47 11.00 -26.81
C ILE A 425 -1.55 11.20 -28.00
N HIS A 426 -0.95 12.38 -28.10
CA HIS A 426 -0.09 12.74 -29.22
C HIS A 426 1.29 13.14 -28.70
N LEU A 427 2.35 12.66 -29.32
CA LEU A 427 3.74 13.05 -29.07
C LEU A 427 4.33 13.63 -30.37
N ASP A 428 4.66 14.93 -30.37
CA ASP A 428 5.06 15.68 -31.59
C ASP A 428 4.11 15.47 -32.78
N GLY A 429 2.80 15.42 -32.52
CA GLY A 429 1.75 15.22 -33.52
C GLY A 429 1.49 13.76 -33.92
N GLU A 430 2.31 12.79 -33.48
CA GLU A 430 2.07 11.36 -33.67
C GLU A 430 1.10 10.80 -32.62
N GLU A 431 0.08 10.09 -33.06
CA GLU A 431 -0.88 9.47 -32.15
C GLU A 431 -0.28 8.23 -31.44
N LEU A 432 -0.46 8.14 -30.12
CA LEU A 432 0.05 7.07 -29.28
C LEU A 432 -1.03 6.24 -28.58
N MET A 433 -2.31 6.55 -28.78
CA MET A 433 -3.44 5.98 -28.04
C MET A 433 -3.45 4.44 -28.01
N HIS A 434 -2.99 3.82 -29.08
CA HIS A 434 -2.94 2.36 -29.23
C HIS A 434 -1.51 1.80 -29.27
N ALA A 435 -0.51 2.63 -29.04
CA ALA A 435 0.89 2.22 -29.05
C ALA A 435 1.23 1.39 -27.80
N GLY A 436 1.98 0.32 -27.99
CA GLY A 436 2.53 -0.43 -26.86
C GLY A 436 3.70 0.28 -26.18
N PRO A 437 4.08 -0.12 -24.94
CA PRO A 437 5.15 0.52 -24.18
C PRO A 437 6.48 0.64 -24.95
N GLU A 438 6.86 -0.40 -25.68
CA GLU A 438 8.10 -0.42 -26.48
C GLU A 438 8.08 0.63 -27.59
N GLN A 439 6.93 0.79 -28.27
CA GLN A 439 6.74 1.77 -29.33
C GLN A 439 6.78 3.20 -28.77
N ILE A 440 6.21 3.41 -27.57
CA ILE A 440 6.21 4.70 -26.89
C ILE A 440 7.63 5.09 -26.47
N VAL A 441 8.38 4.15 -25.90
CA VAL A 441 9.80 4.36 -25.56
C VAL A 441 10.64 4.64 -26.82
N ALA A 442 10.42 3.90 -27.92
CA ALA A 442 11.11 4.13 -29.18
C ALA A 442 10.88 5.53 -29.76
N ARG A 443 9.67 6.11 -29.54
CA ARG A 443 9.32 7.48 -29.91
C ARG A 443 9.86 8.55 -28.95
N GLY A 444 10.46 8.11 -27.83
CA GLY A 444 11.18 8.99 -26.91
C GLY A 444 10.37 9.46 -25.70
N MET A 445 9.25 8.83 -25.34
CA MET A 445 8.57 9.06 -24.07
C MET A 445 8.90 7.92 -23.10
N VAL A 446 9.53 8.25 -21.97
CA VAL A 446 10.05 7.26 -21.02
C VAL A 446 9.56 7.57 -19.63
N LEU A 447 9.05 6.54 -18.95
CA LEU A 447 8.57 6.63 -17.56
C LEU A 447 9.64 6.11 -16.60
N VAL A 448 9.93 6.92 -15.57
CA VAL A 448 10.54 6.47 -14.32
C VAL A 448 9.39 6.21 -13.34
N PRO A 449 9.05 4.95 -13.09
CA PRO A 449 7.86 4.62 -12.30
C PRO A 449 8.09 4.80 -10.80
N GLU A 450 7.01 4.93 -10.05
CA GLU A 450 7.00 4.81 -8.60
C GLU A 450 7.66 3.49 -8.13
N GLY A 451 8.36 3.53 -7.01
CA GLY A 451 9.03 2.35 -6.45
C GLY A 451 10.31 1.95 -7.18
N ARG A 452 10.87 2.85 -8.04
CA ARG A 452 12.19 2.74 -8.69
C ARG A 452 12.31 1.62 -9.72
N GLN A 453 11.76 0.44 -9.44
CA GLN A 453 11.73 -0.76 -10.29
C GLN A 453 13.09 -1.09 -10.93
N VAL A 454 14.18 -0.98 -10.14
CA VAL A 454 15.49 -1.48 -10.54
C VAL A 454 15.49 -3.01 -10.53
N PHE A 455 16.38 -3.63 -11.29
CA PHE A 455 16.60 -5.08 -11.25
C PHE A 455 17.57 -5.39 -10.12
N PRO A 456 17.10 -5.87 -8.95
CA PRO A 456 17.91 -5.93 -7.73
C PRO A 456 19.07 -6.93 -7.81
N GLU A 457 18.93 -7.98 -8.61
CA GLU A 457 19.95 -9.02 -8.81
C GLU A 457 21.06 -8.61 -9.79
N LEU A 458 20.80 -7.63 -10.63
CA LEU A 458 21.77 -7.13 -11.60
C LEU A 458 22.68 -6.07 -10.96
N SER A 459 23.88 -5.92 -11.54
CA SER A 459 24.78 -4.85 -11.15
C SER A 459 24.24 -3.46 -11.52
N VAL A 460 24.80 -2.40 -10.94
CA VAL A 460 24.49 -1.01 -11.33
C VAL A 460 24.77 -0.82 -12.83
N LEU A 461 25.92 -1.31 -13.32
CA LEU A 461 26.31 -1.22 -14.73
C LEU A 461 25.29 -1.91 -15.65
N ASP A 462 24.88 -3.12 -15.31
CA ASP A 462 23.94 -3.87 -16.14
C ASP A 462 22.55 -3.20 -16.15
N ASN A 463 22.09 -2.65 -14.99
CA ASN A 463 20.87 -1.85 -14.96
C ASN A 463 20.94 -0.64 -15.88
N ILE A 464 22.05 0.11 -15.89
CA ILE A 464 22.23 1.26 -16.78
C ILE A 464 22.21 0.79 -18.24
N ARG A 465 22.98 -0.26 -18.59
CA ARG A 465 23.05 -0.81 -19.94
C ARG A 465 21.73 -1.27 -20.51
N LEU A 466 20.85 -1.83 -19.67
CA LEU A 466 19.50 -2.22 -20.07
C LEU A 466 18.66 -1.05 -20.61
N GLY A 467 18.88 0.17 -20.11
CA GLY A 467 18.19 1.36 -20.64
C GLY A 467 18.49 1.67 -22.11
N ALA A 468 19.59 1.14 -22.65
CA ALA A 468 19.96 1.29 -24.07
C ALA A 468 19.48 0.14 -24.96
N PHE A 469 18.56 -0.72 -24.47
CA PHE A 469 18.12 -1.93 -25.19
C PHE A 469 17.58 -1.62 -26.60
N LEU A 470 16.77 -0.57 -26.74
CA LEU A 470 16.20 -0.17 -28.04
C LEU A 470 17.18 0.64 -28.92
N LYS A 471 18.24 1.20 -28.35
CA LYS A 471 19.24 2.03 -29.04
C LYS A 471 20.64 1.63 -28.57
N PRO A 472 21.19 0.52 -29.09
CA PRO A 472 22.49 0.00 -28.61
C PRO A 472 23.71 0.80 -29.07
N GLU A 473 23.59 1.62 -30.14
CA GLU A 473 24.69 2.40 -30.67
C GLU A 473 25.18 3.43 -29.66
N GLY A 474 26.48 3.57 -29.46
CA GLY A 474 27.08 4.52 -28.51
C GLY A 474 26.74 4.23 -27.04
N ARG A 475 26.36 2.98 -26.68
CA ARG A 475 25.93 2.59 -25.35
C ARG A 475 26.98 2.90 -24.28
N GLU A 476 28.25 2.56 -24.51
CA GLU A 476 29.28 2.74 -23.49
C GLU A 476 29.61 4.22 -23.26
N GLU A 477 29.56 5.05 -24.29
CA GLU A 477 29.73 6.51 -24.17
C GLU A 477 28.60 7.11 -23.33
N ARG A 478 27.36 6.65 -23.53
CA ARG A 478 26.22 7.07 -22.70
C ARG A 478 26.33 6.55 -21.26
N VAL A 479 26.85 5.35 -21.04
CA VAL A 479 27.13 4.85 -19.69
C VAL A 479 28.09 5.81 -18.96
N GLU A 480 29.19 6.20 -19.63
CA GLU A 480 30.14 7.17 -19.03
C GLU A 480 29.49 8.52 -18.75
N ALA A 481 28.64 9.01 -19.65
CA ALA A 481 27.87 10.25 -19.42
C ALA A 481 26.94 10.14 -18.19
N MET A 482 26.27 8.98 -17.99
CA MET A 482 25.44 8.75 -16.81
C MET A 482 26.27 8.68 -15.51
N LEU A 483 27.45 8.07 -15.57
CA LEU A 483 28.35 7.97 -14.42
C LEU A 483 29.00 9.32 -14.05
N LEU A 484 29.17 10.21 -15.00
CA LEU A 484 29.56 11.61 -14.76
C LEU A 484 28.43 12.39 -14.09
N ARG A 485 27.18 12.18 -14.54
CA ARG A 485 26.00 12.86 -13.99
C ARG A 485 25.65 12.37 -12.58
N PHE A 486 25.82 11.08 -12.31
CA PHE A 486 25.52 10.45 -11.02
C PHE A 486 26.78 9.78 -10.45
N PRO A 487 27.75 10.55 -9.87
CA PRO A 487 29.05 10.03 -9.44
C PRO A 487 28.95 8.89 -8.40
N ARG A 488 27.92 8.90 -7.55
CA ARG A 488 27.68 7.82 -6.57
C ARG A 488 27.47 6.45 -7.20
N LEU A 489 26.91 6.39 -8.41
CA LEU A 489 26.74 5.14 -9.14
C LEU A 489 28.07 4.58 -9.65
N ARG A 490 29.05 5.46 -9.97
CA ARG A 490 30.39 5.05 -10.39
C ARG A 490 31.14 4.30 -9.29
N GLU A 491 30.99 4.73 -8.04
CA GLU A 491 31.65 4.09 -6.89
C GLU A 491 31.12 2.67 -6.63
N ARG A 492 29.92 2.36 -7.11
CA ARG A 492 29.19 1.11 -6.86
C ARG A 492 28.86 0.32 -8.12
N LEU A 493 29.62 0.56 -9.20
CA LEU A 493 29.32 0.10 -10.56
C LEU A 493 29.04 -1.41 -10.68
N HIS A 494 29.81 -2.22 -9.94
CA HIS A 494 29.70 -3.68 -9.94
C HIS A 494 28.87 -4.24 -8.77
N GLN A 495 28.33 -3.37 -7.92
CA GLN A 495 27.47 -3.79 -6.83
C GLN A 495 26.07 -4.14 -7.34
N ARG A 496 25.39 -5.13 -6.72
CA ARG A 496 24.00 -5.44 -7.01
C ARG A 496 23.09 -4.27 -6.65
N ALA A 497 22.16 -3.92 -7.55
CA ALA A 497 21.29 -2.77 -7.37
C ALA A 497 20.37 -2.90 -6.14
N GLY A 498 20.04 -4.12 -5.72
CA GLY A 498 19.25 -4.37 -4.50
C GLY A 498 19.95 -3.97 -3.19
N LEU A 499 21.28 -3.81 -3.21
CA LEU A 499 22.06 -3.41 -2.04
C LEU A 499 22.30 -1.88 -1.96
N LEU A 500 21.83 -1.13 -2.95
CA LEU A 500 21.92 0.32 -2.96
C LEU A 500 20.92 0.94 -1.98
N SER A 501 21.26 2.12 -1.45
CA SER A 501 20.31 2.95 -0.73
C SER A 501 19.15 3.40 -1.63
N GLY A 502 18.02 3.77 -1.04
CA GLY A 502 16.86 4.21 -1.80
C GLY A 502 17.15 5.37 -2.76
N GLY A 503 18.01 6.32 -2.37
CA GLY A 503 18.40 7.42 -3.24
C GLY A 503 19.28 6.99 -4.39
N GLU A 504 20.24 6.10 -4.16
CA GLU A 504 21.08 5.54 -5.22
C GLU A 504 20.26 4.71 -6.21
N GLN A 505 19.26 3.95 -5.74
CA GLN A 505 18.32 3.24 -6.63
C GLN A 505 17.48 4.19 -7.48
N GLN A 506 17.07 5.34 -6.91
CA GLN A 506 16.33 6.37 -7.67
C GLN A 506 17.20 7.01 -8.76
N MET A 507 18.44 7.36 -8.42
CA MET A 507 19.42 7.86 -9.40
C MET A 507 19.68 6.82 -10.49
N LEU A 508 19.77 5.53 -10.13
CA LEU A 508 19.95 4.43 -11.08
C LEU A 508 18.74 4.28 -12.01
N ALA A 509 17.51 4.40 -11.50
CA ALA A 509 16.31 4.34 -12.31
C ALA A 509 16.25 5.48 -13.34
N ILE A 510 16.62 6.70 -12.94
CA ILE A 510 16.71 7.86 -13.84
C ILE A 510 17.85 7.67 -14.86
N ALA A 511 19.03 7.25 -14.43
CA ALA A 511 20.14 6.98 -15.33
C ALA A 511 19.76 5.94 -16.39
N ARG A 512 19.09 4.84 -15.99
CA ARG A 512 18.57 3.82 -16.91
C ARG A 512 17.57 4.40 -17.91
N ALA A 513 16.66 5.27 -17.47
CA ALA A 513 15.69 5.92 -18.35
C ALA A 513 16.38 6.84 -19.36
N LEU A 514 17.37 7.62 -18.95
CA LEU A 514 18.13 8.52 -19.81
C LEU A 514 18.98 7.80 -20.87
N MET A 515 19.37 6.53 -20.64
CA MET A 515 20.09 5.72 -21.61
C MET A 515 19.32 5.51 -22.92
N SER A 516 18.00 5.56 -22.92
CA SER A 516 17.17 5.47 -24.11
C SER A 516 17.10 6.78 -24.93
N GLN A 517 17.77 7.84 -24.45
CA GLN A 517 17.73 9.19 -25.05
C GLN A 517 16.29 9.70 -25.21
N PRO A 518 15.56 9.89 -24.11
CA PRO A 518 14.18 10.33 -24.17
C PRO A 518 14.07 11.76 -24.69
N ARG A 519 12.94 12.06 -25.35
CA ARG A 519 12.53 13.43 -25.72
C ARG A 519 11.73 14.07 -24.59
N ILE A 520 10.94 13.24 -23.88
CA ILE A 520 10.19 13.61 -22.67
C ILE A 520 10.39 12.52 -21.60
N LEU A 521 10.68 12.94 -20.38
CA LEU A 521 10.84 12.08 -19.21
C LEU A 521 9.64 12.24 -18.30
N LEU A 522 8.92 11.15 -18.08
CA LEU A 522 7.83 11.07 -17.10
C LEU A 522 8.39 10.57 -15.77
N LEU A 523 8.11 11.25 -14.67
CA LEU A 523 8.62 10.94 -13.34
C LEU A 523 7.44 10.77 -12.38
N ASP A 524 7.24 9.55 -11.84
CA ASP A 524 6.15 9.23 -10.93
C ASP A 524 6.70 9.10 -9.50
N GLU A 525 6.43 10.10 -8.67
CA GLU A 525 6.84 10.23 -7.26
C GLU A 525 8.33 9.94 -7.00
N PRO A 526 9.26 10.61 -7.68
CA PRO A 526 10.68 10.32 -7.59
C PRO A 526 11.28 10.62 -6.22
N SER A 527 10.67 11.46 -5.39
CA SER A 527 11.13 11.81 -4.04
C SER A 527 10.68 10.83 -2.96
N LEU A 528 9.75 9.92 -3.27
CA LEU A 528 9.09 9.06 -2.28
C LEU A 528 10.06 8.20 -1.48
N GLY A 529 10.02 8.33 -0.14
CA GLY A 529 10.82 7.55 0.79
C GLY A 529 12.33 7.86 0.74
N LEU A 530 12.71 9.04 0.27
CA LEU A 530 14.09 9.52 0.27
C LEU A 530 14.38 10.45 1.46
N ALA A 531 15.64 10.48 1.90
CA ALA A 531 16.09 11.43 2.89
C ALA A 531 16.17 12.86 2.29
N PRO A 532 15.95 13.95 3.08
CA PRO A 532 15.88 15.32 2.57
C PRO A 532 17.11 15.74 1.74
N LYS A 533 18.31 15.36 2.17
CA LYS A 533 19.54 15.64 1.42
C LYS A 533 19.54 15.01 0.02
N ILE A 534 19.04 13.78 -0.09
CA ILE A 534 18.96 13.05 -1.36
C ILE A 534 17.89 13.66 -2.27
N ILE A 535 16.79 14.11 -1.69
CA ILE A 535 15.73 14.84 -2.43
C ILE A 535 16.32 16.11 -3.06
N ALA A 536 17.08 16.90 -2.30
CA ALA A 536 17.75 18.09 -2.82
C ALA A 536 18.72 17.76 -3.98
N GLU A 537 19.54 16.72 -3.83
CA GLU A 537 20.45 16.25 -4.89
C GLU A 537 19.68 15.78 -6.14
N LEU A 538 18.56 15.08 -5.95
CA LEU A 538 17.70 14.61 -7.04
C LEU A 538 17.07 15.79 -7.81
N PHE A 539 16.45 16.74 -7.11
CA PHE A 539 15.82 17.88 -7.75
C PHE A 539 16.84 18.79 -8.44
N ALA A 540 18.05 18.94 -7.89
CA ALA A 540 19.16 19.62 -8.56
C ALA A 540 19.54 18.94 -9.89
N ALA A 541 19.61 17.60 -9.91
CA ALA A 541 19.88 16.85 -11.13
C ALA A 541 18.74 16.98 -12.17
N LEU A 542 17.48 17.01 -11.74
CA LEU A 542 16.32 17.24 -12.61
C LEU A 542 16.30 18.67 -13.16
N ASP A 543 16.66 19.69 -12.36
CA ASP A 543 16.77 21.07 -12.84
C ASP A 543 17.90 21.23 -13.86
N GLN A 544 19.01 20.50 -13.67
CA GLN A 544 20.06 20.47 -14.67
C GLN A 544 19.58 19.85 -15.99
N LEU A 545 18.85 18.72 -15.97
CA LEU A 545 18.26 18.12 -17.17
C LEU A 545 17.31 19.11 -17.88
N ARG A 546 16.48 19.83 -17.10
CA ARG A 546 15.59 20.86 -17.63
C ARG A 546 16.37 21.98 -18.31
N ARG A 547 17.46 22.48 -17.69
CA ARG A 547 18.33 23.52 -18.28
C ARG A 547 19.02 23.06 -19.57
N GLU A 548 19.29 21.78 -19.70
CA GLU A 548 19.82 21.13 -20.89
C GLU A 548 18.76 20.96 -22.01
N GLY A 549 17.51 21.36 -21.75
CA GLY A 549 16.39 21.34 -22.71
C GLY A 549 15.55 20.06 -22.67
N MET A 550 15.73 19.19 -21.66
CA MET A 550 14.88 18.02 -21.46
C MET A 550 13.46 18.44 -21.09
N THR A 551 12.48 17.83 -21.76
CA THR A 551 11.07 17.99 -21.41
C THR A 551 10.73 17.07 -20.25
N LEU A 552 10.08 17.58 -19.19
CA LEU A 552 9.76 16.82 -17.98
C LEU A 552 8.26 16.89 -17.68
N LEU A 553 7.67 15.77 -17.34
CA LEU A 553 6.36 15.71 -16.68
C LEU A 553 6.54 14.98 -15.34
N LEU A 554 6.37 15.72 -14.24
CA LEU A 554 6.66 15.30 -12.89
C LEU A 554 5.39 15.15 -12.06
N VAL A 555 5.20 13.99 -11.44
CA VAL A 555 4.26 13.78 -10.33
C VAL A 555 5.08 13.67 -9.06
N ASP A 556 4.79 14.48 -8.05
CA ASP A 556 5.43 14.35 -6.73
C ASP A 556 4.46 14.77 -5.62
N GLN A 557 4.65 14.20 -4.43
CA GLN A 557 3.88 14.57 -3.24
C GLN A 557 4.37 15.90 -2.64
N MET A 558 5.65 16.24 -2.85
CA MET A 558 6.24 17.48 -2.37
C MET A 558 5.93 18.62 -3.34
N ALA A 559 4.70 19.13 -3.25
CA ALA A 559 4.19 20.14 -4.18
C ALA A 559 5.11 21.35 -4.29
N GLY A 560 5.69 21.85 -3.19
CA GLY A 560 6.62 22.98 -3.19
C GLY A 560 7.86 22.75 -4.05
N LEU A 561 8.49 21.56 -3.95
CA LEU A 561 9.66 21.22 -4.77
C LEU A 561 9.30 21.00 -6.23
N ALA A 562 8.16 20.34 -6.49
CA ALA A 562 7.66 20.15 -7.84
C ALA A 562 7.37 21.49 -8.53
N LEU A 563 6.72 22.43 -7.85
CA LEU A 563 6.47 23.79 -8.34
C LEU A 563 7.75 24.60 -8.51
N ALA A 564 8.74 24.44 -7.63
CA ALA A 564 10.04 25.11 -7.77
C ALA A 564 10.81 24.65 -9.03
N LEU A 565 10.66 23.37 -9.43
CA LEU A 565 11.26 22.82 -10.64
C LEU A 565 10.45 23.16 -11.90
N ALA A 566 9.12 23.10 -11.81
CA ALA A 566 8.24 23.19 -12.95
C ALA A 566 8.03 24.64 -13.45
N ASP A 567 7.71 24.75 -14.72
CA ASP A 567 7.33 26.00 -15.37
C ASP A 567 5.83 26.26 -15.27
N ARG A 568 5.05 25.16 -15.41
CA ARG A 568 3.59 25.13 -15.28
C ARG A 568 3.18 23.92 -14.45
N ALA A 569 1.99 24.01 -13.88
CA ALA A 569 1.41 22.91 -13.14
C ALA A 569 -0.07 22.67 -13.47
N TYR A 570 -0.48 21.44 -13.32
CA TYR A 570 -1.87 20.98 -13.34
C TYR A 570 -2.20 20.43 -11.96
N VAL A 571 -3.39 20.75 -11.45
CA VAL A 571 -3.92 20.20 -10.21
C VAL A 571 -5.01 19.20 -10.56
N MET A 572 -4.85 17.98 -10.04
CA MET A 572 -5.75 16.86 -10.29
C MET A 572 -6.51 16.47 -9.03
N GLU A 573 -7.82 16.33 -9.15
CA GLU A 573 -8.70 15.84 -8.09
C GLU A 573 -9.70 14.84 -8.67
N SER A 574 -9.87 13.69 -8.01
CA SER A 574 -10.85 12.66 -8.39
C SER A 574 -10.88 12.36 -9.90
N GLY A 575 -9.71 12.20 -10.51
CA GLY A 575 -9.58 11.85 -11.93
C GLY A 575 -9.87 12.98 -12.93
N ARG A 576 -9.91 14.23 -12.49
CA ARG A 576 -10.13 15.42 -13.33
C ARG A 576 -9.07 16.48 -13.09
N ILE A 577 -8.77 17.29 -14.09
CA ILE A 577 -7.96 18.51 -13.92
C ILE A 577 -8.90 19.60 -13.39
N VAL A 578 -8.59 20.13 -12.20
CA VAL A 578 -9.40 21.17 -11.52
C VAL A 578 -8.78 22.56 -11.61
N ALA A 579 -7.45 22.64 -11.79
CA ALA A 579 -6.75 23.90 -12.02
C ALA A 579 -5.51 23.67 -12.91
N GLN A 580 -5.11 24.71 -13.63
CA GLN A 580 -3.89 24.75 -14.43
C GLN A 580 -3.37 26.17 -14.55
N GLY A 581 -2.06 26.34 -14.57
CA GLY A 581 -1.44 27.67 -14.68
C GLY A 581 0.07 27.59 -14.60
N THR A 582 0.71 28.73 -14.52
CA THR A 582 2.14 28.83 -14.17
C THR A 582 2.37 28.30 -12.75
N SER A 583 3.57 27.82 -12.46
CA SER A 583 3.89 27.36 -11.10
C SER A 583 3.65 28.43 -10.04
N ALA A 584 3.87 29.70 -10.36
CA ALA A 584 3.63 30.83 -9.45
C ALA A 584 2.12 31.06 -9.20
N GLU A 585 1.28 30.97 -10.24
CA GLU A 585 -0.16 31.08 -10.11
C GLU A 585 -0.73 29.95 -9.27
N ILE A 586 -0.34 28.70 -9.56
CA ILE A 586 -0.79 27.53 -8.80
C ILE A 586 -0.28 27.55 -7.35
N ALA A 587 0.94 28.06 -7.09
CA ALA A 587 1.46 28.21 -5.72
C ALA A 587 0.66 29.26 -4.91
N ALA A 588 0.12 30.29 -5.57
CA ALA A 588 -0.71 31.34 -4.95
C ALA A 588 -2.19 30.97 -4.85
N ASP A 589 -2.64 29.93 -5.58
CA ASP A 589 -4.05 29.55 -5.68
C ASP A 589 -4.45 28.62 -4.51
N GLY A 590 -5.56 28.97 -3.85
CA GLY A 590 -6.19 28.11 -2.83
C GLY A 590 -6.65 26.74 -3.36
N ALA A 591 -6.80 26.56 -4.68
CA ALA A 591 -7.18 25.28 -5.28
C ALA A 591 -6.18 24.16 -4.98
N LEU A 592 -4.89 24.48 -4.87
CA LEU A 592 -3.87 23.50 -4.48
C LEU A 592 -4.10 23.03 -3.04
N ALA A 593 -4.30 23.97 -2.10
CA ALA A 593 -4.59 23.65 -0.70
C ALA A 593 -5.90 22.84 -0.59
N ALA A 594 -6.93 23.23 -1.31
CA ALA A 594 -8.21 22.52 -1.37
C ALA A 594 -8.05 21.09 -1.89
N ALA A 595 -7.29 20.88 -2.96
CA ALA A 595 -7.05 19.55 -3.54
C ALA A 595 -6.25 18.61 -2.60
N TYR A 596 -5.34 19.16 -1.78
CA TYR A 596 -4.56 18.36 -0.83
C TYR A 596 -5.25 18.15 0.52
N LEU A 597 -6.03 19.13 0.98
CA LEU A 597 -6.69 19.11 2.29
C LEU A 597 -8.17 18.70 2.21
N GLY A 598 -8.71 18.50 1.01
CA GLY A 598 -10.07 17.98 0.80
C GLY A 598 -11.18 18.99 1.11
N GLU A 599 -11.04 20.26 0.72
CA GLU A 599 -12.14 21.22 0.78
C GLU A 599 -13.23 20.81 -0.23
N ARG A 600 -14.43 20.53 0.25
CA ARG A 600 -15.60 20.47 -0.61
C ARG A 600 -15.90 21.87 -1.10
N GLN A 601 -15.71 22.15 -2.38
CA GLN A 601 -16.46 23.23 -3.01
C GLN A 601 -17.95 22.90 -2.83
N ALA A 602 -18.65 23.72 -2.05
CA ALA A 602 -20.10 23.71 -1.99
C ALA A 602 -20.60 24.03 -3.40
N ALA A 603 -21.20 23.02 -4.05
CA ALA A 603 -21.92 23.19 -5.31
C ALA A 603 -23.27 23.86 -5.06
#